data_b82681761221386a82aaa11cd8551942
#
_entry.id   b82681761221386a82aaa11cd8551942
#
_cell.length_a   1.000
_cell.length_b   1.000
_cell.length_c   1.000
_cell.angle_alpha   90.00
_cell.angle_beta   90.00
_cell.angle_gamma   90.00
#
_symmetry.space_group_name_H-M   'P 1'
#
loop_
_entity.id
_entity.type
_entity.pdbx_description
1 polymer ?
#
loop_
_entity_poly.entity_id
_entity_poly.type
_entity_poly.pdbx_seq_one_letter_code
_entity_poly.pdbx_strand_id
1 'polypeptide(L)'
;MKKFFLIFIPIILILTYIFYQNNLLPHPKYTNDDFGIQTYKSINDQDHDGIDDQSDIVQNVRKYIETKPQYKSKYYQGGYPTDHYGVCSDVVAFGLLNAGYDLQILVDQDIRENPQSYQIEHPDKNIDF
;
A
#
# COMPACT_ATOMS: atom_id res chain seq x y z
N MET A 1 -16.51 -49.72 13.34
CA MET A 1 -16.63 -48.24 13.38
C MET A 1 -15.57 -47.56 14.24
N LYS A 2 -15.31 -47.97 15.51
CA LYS A 2 -14.31 -47.33 16.40
C LYS A 2 -12.87 -47.25 15.82
N LYS A 3 -12.43 -48.30 15.11
CA LYS A 3 -11.05 -48.32 14.52
C LYS A 3 -10.90 -47.36 13.33
N PHE A 4 -11.96 -47.02 12.61
CA PHE A 4 -11.95 -46.09 11.51
C PHE A 4 -11.76 -44.64 12.02
N PHE A 5 -12.41 -44.28 13.12
CA PHE A 5 -12.26 -42.99 13.77
C PHE A 5 -10.85 -42.73 14.30
N LEU A 6 -10.18 -43.78 14.79
CA LEU A 6 -8.81 -43.65 15.33
C LEU A 6 -7.74 -43.29 14.27
N ILE A 7 -7.99 -43.63 13.01
CA ILE A 7 -7.09 -43.31 11.91
C ILE A 7 -7.49 -41.98 11.25
N PHE A 8 -8.78 -41.68 11.16
CA PHE A 8 -9.29 -40.50 10.48
C PHE A 8 -8.99 -39.19 11.23
N ILE A 9 -9.04 -39.18 12.56
CA ILE A 9 -8.76 -37.99 13.37
C ILE A 9 -7.35 -37.47 13.19
N PRO A 10 -6.26 -38.28 13.29
CA PRO A 10 -4.91 -37.76 13.08
C PRO A 10 -4.68 -37.27 11.66
N ILE A 11 -5.31 -37.87 10.65
CA ILE A 11 -5.20 -37.40 9.26
C ILE A 11 -5.82 -36.01 9.11
N ILE A 12 -7.01 -35.77 9.69
CA ILE A 12 -7.65 -34.45 9.67
C ILE A 12 -6.76 -33.42 10.37
N LEU A 13 -6.20 -33.75 11.54
CA LEU A 13 -5.31 -32.84 12.27
C LEU A 13 -4.06 -32.48 11.48
N ILE A 14 -3.46 -33.44 10.79
CA ILE A 14 -2.30 -33.21 9.94
C ILE A 14 -2.67 -32.32 8.73
N LEU A 15 -3.80 -32.59 8.09
CA LEU A 15 -4.29 -31.76 6.97
C LEU A 15 -4.61 -30.34 7.42
N THR A 16 -5.26 -30.17 8.57
CA THR A 16 -5.56 -28.85 9.13
C THR A 16 -4.27 -28.10 9.43
N TYR A 17 -3.27 -28.78 10.01
CA TYR A 17 -1.96 -28.19 10.26
C TYR A 17 -1.25 -27.77 8.97
N ILE A 18 -1.27 -28.62 7.93
CA ILE A 18 -0.68 -28.30 6.63
C ILE A 18 -1.39 -27.07 6.01
N PHE A 19 -2.71 -27.02 6.07
CA PHE A 19 -3.48 -25.88 5.53
C PHE A 19 -3.20 -24.60 6.31
N TYR A 20 -3.04 -24.69 7.62
CA TYR A 20 -2.65 -23.55 8.44
C TYR A 20 -1.26 -23.04 8.06
N GLN A 21 -0.25 -23.91 7.95
CA GLN A 21 1.11 -23.53 7.55
C GLN A 21 1.22 -22.94 6.14
N ASN A 22 0.33 -23.32 5.24
CA ASN A 22 0.30 -22.80 3.87
C ASN A 22 -0.65 -21.61 3.67
N ASN A 23 -1.07 -20.93 4.75
CA ASN A 23 -1.98 -19.78 4.71
C ASN A 23 -3.33 -20.05 4.01
N LEU A 24 -3.77 -21.30 3.97
CA LEU A 24 -5.07 -21.70 3.42
C LEU A 24 -6.21 -21.60 4.45
N LEU A 25 -5.87 -21.45 5.74
CA LEU A 25 -6.81 -21.17 6.81
C LEU A 25 -6.64 -19.73 7.32
N PRO A 26 -7.70 -19.10 7.84
CA PRO A 26 -7.60 -17.78 8.45
C PRO A 26 -6.59 -17.76 9.59
N HIS A 27 -5.64 -16.85 9.54
CA HIS A 27 -4.72 -16.57 10.64
C HIS A 27 -5.29 -15.49 11.56
N PRO A 28 -4.87 -15.44 12.83
CA PRO A 28 -5.19 -14.34 13.71
C PRO A 28 -4.73 -13.02 13.06
N LYS A 29 -5.60 -12.02 13.06
CA LYS A 29 -5.21 -10.66 12.67
C LYS A 29 -4.57 -10.02 13.90
N TYR A 30 -3.29 -9.74 13.78
CA TYR A 30 -2.59 -8.97 14.79
C TYR A 30 -2.99 -7.50 14.73
N THR A 31 -3.01 -6.89 15.89
CA THR A 31 -3.26 -5.45 16.09
C THR A 31 -1.99 -4.78 16.62
N ASN A 32 -1.97 -3.46 16.65
CA ASN A 32 -0.88 -2.72 17.25
C ASN A 32 -0.67 -3.08 18.74
N ASP A 33 -1.75 -3.37 19.45
CA ASP A 33 -1.71 -3.71 20.88
C ASP A 33 -0.99 -5.03 21.13
N ASP A 34 -1.08 -5.99 20.21
CA ASP A 34 -0.37 -7.28 20.32
C ASP A 34 1.15 -7.12 20.32
N PHE A 35 1.65 -6.01 19.79
CA PHE A 35 3.07 -5.66 19.72
C PHE A 35 3.46 -4.48 20.61
N GLY A 36 2.56 -3.98 21.44
CA GLY A 36 2.79 -2.80 22.28
C GLY A 36 3.05 -1.52 21.48
N ILE A 37 2.58 -1.45 20.23
CA ILE A 37 2.73 -0.28 19.38
C ILE A 37 1.60 0.70 19.67
N GLN A 38 1.94 1.92 20.05
CA GLN A 38 0.94 2.97 20.24
C GLN A 38 0.28 3.32 18.92
N THR A 39 -1.04 3.27 18.89
CA THR A 39 -1.80 3.73 17.73
C THR A 39 -1.78 5.25 17.70
N TYR A 40 -1.10 5.81 16.70
CA TYR A 40 -1.16 7.25 16.42
C TYR A 40 -2.31 7.53 15.46
N LYS A 41 -3.06 8.59 15.74
CA LYS A 41 -4.11 9.08 14.85
C LYS A 41 -3.78 10.50 14.43
N SER A 42 -3.67 10.72 13.11
CA SER A 42 -3.56 12.07 12.57
C SER A 42 -4.88 12.84 12.82
N ILE A 43 -4.76 14.13 12.99
CA ILE A 43 -5.89 15.05 12.99
C ILE A 43 -6.03 15.78 11.66
N ASN A 44 -5.08 15.54 10.74
CA ASN A 44 -5.09 16.16 9.42
C ASN A 44 -6.04 15.39 8.50
N ASP A 45 -6.73 16.13 7.67
CA ASP A 45 -7.68 15.71 6.65
C ASP A 45 -7.52 16.73 5.49
N GLN A 46 -6.57 16.40 4.59
CA GLN A 46 -6.09 17.35 3.57
C GLN A 46 -7.12 17.60 2.48
N ASP A 47 -7.87 16.59 2.10
CA ASP A 47 -8.91 16.70 1.07
C ASP A 47 -10.31 17.01 1.63
N HIS A 48 -10.45 17.04 2.96
CA HIS A 48 -11.65 17.42 3.70
C HIS A 48 -12.83 16.46 3.46
N ASP A 49 -12.53 15.18 3.30
CA ASP A 49 -13.54 14.14 3.13
C ASP A 49 -14.10 13.58 4.45
N GLY A 50 -13.51 13.95 5.58
CA GLY A 50 -13.87 13.51 6.93
C GLY A 50 -13.12 12.27 7.41
N ILE A 51 -12.16 11.78 6.64
CA ILE A 51 -11.26 10.68 7.00
C ILE A 51 -9.89 11.30 7.30
N ASP A 52 -9.21 10.85 8.36
CA ASP A 52 -7.84 11.32 8.61
C ASP A 52 -6.86 10.80 7.55
N ASP A 53 -5.88 11.65 7.18
CA ASP A 53 -4.91 11.35 6.11
C ASP A 53 -4.28 9.98 6.19
N GLN A 54 -3.93 9.49 7.40
CA GLN A 54 -3.31 8.18 7.57
C GLN A 54 -4.25 7.05 7.18
N SER A 55 -5.51 7.15 7.62
CA SER A 55 -6.55 6.17 7.29
C SER A 55 -6.88 6.20 5.82
N ASP A 56 -6.94 7.40 5.23
CA ASP A 56 -7.25 7.58 3.83
C ASP A 56 -6.13 7.05 2.92
N ILE A 57 -4.87 7.41 3.18
CA ILE A 57 -3.71 6.86 2.45
C ILE A 57 -3.74 5.32 2.45
N VAL A 58 -3.97 4.68 3.60
CA VAL A 58 -4.03 3.22 3.68
C VAL A 58 -5.19 2.64 2.87
N GLN A 59 -6.36 3.29 2.90
CA GLN A 59 -7.52 2.85 2.11
C GLN A 59 -7.25 3.00 0.61
N ASN A 60 -6.65 4.11 0.19
CA ASN A 60 -6.34 4.38 -1.20
C ASN A 60 -5.27 3.43 -1.77
N VAL A 61 -4.23 3.13 -0.98
CA VAL A 61 -3.26 2.09 -1.32
C VAL A 61 -3.95 0.73 -1.54
N ARG A 62 -4.86 0.34 -0.65
CA ARG A 62 -5.61 -0.92 -0.80
C ARG A 62 -6.47 -0.93 -2.06
N LYS A 63 -7.20 0.15 -2.33
CA LYS A 63 -8.00 0.30 -3.56
C LYS A 63 -7.13 0.15 -4.82
N TYR A 64 -5.94 0.78 -4.83
CA TYR A 64 -5.02 0.66 -5.95
C TYR A 64 -4.52 -0.78 -6.13
N ILE A 65 -4.12 -1.46 -5.06
CA ILE A 65 -3.66 -2.87 -5.09
C ILE A 65 -4.77 -3.82 -5.56
N GLU A 66 -6.03 -3.55 -5.22
CA GLU A 66 -7.19 -4.33 -5.68
C GLU A 66 -7.37 -4.29 -7.20
N THR A 67 -6.87 -3.27 -7.89
CA THR A 67 -6.85 -3.22 -9.36
C THR A 67 -5.86 -4.20 -9.97
N LYS A 68 -4.97 -4.80 -9.17
CA LYS A 68 -3.96 -5.79 -9.55
C LYS A 68 -3.07 -5.32 -10.70
N PRO A 69 -2.42 -4.16 -10.60
CA PRO A 69 -1.55 -3.66 -11.64
C PRO A 69 -0.42 -4.66 -11.91
N GLN A 70 -0.07 -4.85 -13.18
CA GLN A 70 1.05 -5.67 -13.56
C GLN A 70 2.35 -4.88 -13.41
N TYR A 71 3.38 -5.51 -12.85
CA TYR A 71 4.66 -4.84 -12.66
C TYR A 71 5.33 -4.54 -14.00
N LYS A 72 5.49 -3.26 -14.32
CA LYS A 72 6.23 -2.79 -15.48
C LYS A 72 6.63 -1.33 -15.28
N SER A 73 7.95 -1.07 -15.34
CA SER A 73 8.46 0.29 -15.38
C SER A 73 8.18 0.91 -16.73
N LYS A 74 7.48 2.04 -16.74
CA LYS A 74 7.17 2.86 -17.91
C LYS A 74 7.23 4.33 -17.52
N TYR A 75 7.58 5.16 -18.47
CA TYR A 75 7.44 6.61 -18.33
C TYR A 75 6.00 7.03 -18.64
N TYR A 76 5.43 7.85 -17.76
CA TYR A 76 4.11 8.46 -17.95
C TYR A 76 4.23 9.97 -17.90
N GLN A 77 3.82 10.62 -18.95
CA GLN A 77 3.73 12.07 -18.97
C GLN A 77 2.69 12.51 -17.93
N GLY A 78 3.12 13.23 -16.91
CA GLY A 78 2.27 13.60 -15.79
C GLY A 78 2.48 12.72 -14.54
N GLY A 79 3.44 11.78 -14.58
CA GLY A 79 3.93 11.04 -13.41
C GLY A 79 3.06 9.88 -12.93
N TYR A 80 1.83 9.74 -13.39
CA TYR A 80 0.90 8.70 -12.89
C TYR A 80 0.53 7.70 -13.99
N PRO A 81 0.56 6.38 -13.72
CA PRO A 81 0.07 5.37 -14.64
C PRO A 81 -1.40 5.58 -15.03
N THR A 82 -1.65 5.50 -16.33
CA THR A 82 -3.01 5.61 -16.92
C THR A 82 -3.53 4.29 -17.47
N ASP A 83 -2.77 3.22 -17.27
CA ASP A 83 -3.09 1.87 -17.73
C ASP A 83 -3.01 0.85 -16.57
N HIS A 84 -2.95 -0.44 -16.89
CA HIS A 84 -2.90 -1.53 -15.91
C HIS A 84 -1.48 -1.89 -15.44
N TYR A 85 -0.47 -1.09 -15.76
CA TYR A 85 0.90 -1.29 -15.29
C TYR A 85 1.21 -0.36 -14.12
N GLY A 86 2.19 -0.75 -13.32
CA GLY A 86 2.67 0.07 -12.22
C GLY A 86 3.91 -0.51 -11.56
N VAL A 87 4.54 0.30 -10.73
CA VAL A 87 5.69 -0.06 -9.90
C VAL A 87 5.42 0.33 -8.43
N CYS A 88 6.37 0.03 -7.54
CA CYS A 88 6.17 0.28 -6.11
C CYS A 88 5.97 1.77 -5.75
N SER A 89 6.60 2.70 -6.48
CA SER A 89 6.39 4.13 -6.30
C SER A 89 4.96 4.57 -6.61
N ASP A 90 4.32 3.96 -7.62
CA ASP A 90 2.95 4.29 -7.99
C ASP A 90 1.95 3.95 -6.88
N VAL A 91 2.23 2.89 -6.11
CA VAL A 91 1.41 2.52 -4.94
C VAL A 91 1.41 3.66 -3.91
N VAL A 92 2.58 4.24 -3.65
CA VAL A 92 2.73 5.38 -2.72
C VAL A 92 2.09 6.63 -3.32
N ALA A 93 2.37 6.91 -4.60
CA ALA A 93 1.88 8.07 -5.30
C ALA A 93 0.34 8.11 -5.33
N PHE A 94 -0.32 7.01 -5.69
CA PHE A 94 -1.79 6.94 -5.68
C PHE A 94 -2.38 6.97 -4.27
N GLY A 95 -1.69 6.39 -3.29
CA GLY A 95 -2.11 6.48 -1.89
C GLY A 95 -2.20 7.93 -1.42
N LEU A 96 -1.19 8.72 -1.72
CA LEU A 96 -1.09 10.13 -1.35
C LEU A 96 -1.99 11.02 -2.22
N LEU A 97 -2.03 10.80 -3.54
CA LEU A 97 -2.84 11.60 -4.46
C LEU A 97 -4.31 11.63 -4.05
N ASN A 98 -4.85 10.46 -3.74
CA ASN A 98 -6.26 10.35 -3.36
C ASN A 98 -6.55 10.81 -1.91
N ALA A 99 -5.53 11.10 -1.12
CA ALA A 99 -5.60 11.76 0.18
C ALA A 99 -5.30 13.27 0.08
N GLY A 100 -5.37 13.84 -1.13
CA GLY A 100 -5.18 15.27 -1.36
C GLY A 100 -3.73 15.73 -1.55
N TYR A 101 -2.76 14.81 -1.64
CA TYR A 101 -1.34 15.14 -1.81
C TYR A 101 -0.86 14.73 -3.20
N ASP A 102 -0.83 15.66 -4.15
CA ASP A 102 -0.20 15.43 -5.45
C ASP A 102 1.33 15.57 -5.34
N LEU A 103 2.01 14.41 -5.23
CA LEU A 103 3.47 14.39 -5.06
C LEU A 103 4.20 15.02 -6.24
N GLN A 104 3.70 14.88 -7.46
CA GLN A 104 4.35 15.48 -8.63
C GLN A 104 4.36 16.99 -8.50
N ILE A 105 3.23 17.60 -8.16
CA ILE A 105 3.12 19.05 -7.96
C ILE A 105 3.98 19.50 -6.79
N LEU A 106 3.90 18.80 -5.66
CA LEU A 106 4.63 19.16 -4.43
C LEU A 106 6.15 19.08 -4.63
N VAL A 107 6.64 18.02 -5.28
CA VAL A 107 8.07 17.84 -5.55
C VAL A 107 8.56 18.85 -6.58
N ASP A 108 7.79 19.10 -7.66
CA ASP A 108 8.14 20.12 -8.66
C ASP A 108 8.24 21.52 -8.01
N GLN A 109 7.30 21.84 -7.14
CA GLN A 109 7.32 23.12 -6.42
C GLN A 109 8.55 23.21 -5.50
N ASP A 110 8.84 22.18 -4.72
CA ASP A 110 9.98 22.19 -3.81
C ASP A 110 11.32 22.27 -4.57
N ILE A 111 11.47 21.58 -5.70
CA ILE A 111 12.66 21.69 -6.56
C ILE A 111 12.83 23.11 -7.10
N ARG A 112 11.74 23.79 -7.48
CA ARG A 112 11.80 25.18 -7.99
C ARG A 112 12.14 26.18 -6.90
N GLU A 113 11.64 25.96 -5.69
CA GLU A 113 11.88 26.83 -4.55
C GLU A 113 13.27 26.60 -3.95
N ASN A 114 13.77 25.35 -3.99
CA ASN A 114 15.01 24.94 -3.37
C ASN A 114 15.97 24.18 -4.32
N PRO A 115 16.26 24.70 -5.55
CA PRO A 115 17.01 23.94 -6.56
C PRO A 115 18.41 23.53 -6.12
N GLN A 116 19.03 24.29 -5.24
CA GLN A 116 20.36 24.00 -4.71
C GLN A 116 20.40 22.75 -3.82
N SER A 117 19.31 22.45 -3.11
CA SER A 117 19.20 21.24 -2.28
C SER A 117 19.19 19.97 -3.14
N TYR A 118 18.74 20.07 -4.36
CA TYR A 118 18.66 18.98 -5.33
C TYR A 118 19.84 18.93 -6.30
N GLN A 119 20.77 19.89 -6.24
CA GLN A 119 21.88 20.06 -7.20
C GLN A 119 21.42 20.15 -8.66
N ILE A 120 20.25 20.75 -8.88
CA ILE A 120 19.62 20.91 -10.18
C ILE A 120 19.76 22.36 -10.63
N GLU A 121 20.44 22.60 -11.76
CA GLU A 121 20.57 23.93 -12.34
C GLU A 121 19.31 24.33 -13.12
N HIS A 122 18.70 23.36 -13.80
CA HIS A 122 17.51 23.58 -14.64
C HIS A 122 16.47 22.48 -14.37
N PRO A 123 15.47 22.75 -13.50
CA PRO A 123 14.39 21.80 -13.24
C PRO A 123 13.61 21.45 -14.51
N ASP A 124 13.36 20.16 -14.74
CA ASP A 124 12.47 19.73 -15.81
C ASP A 124 11.03 20.14 -15.49
N LYS A 125 10.24 20.33 -16.56
CA LYS A 125 8.81 20.66 -16.44
C LYS A 125 7.93 19.43 -16.20
N ASN A 126 8.46 18.25 -16.51
CA ASN A 126 7.77 16.97 -16.35
C ASN A 126 8.63 16.08 -15.45
N ILE A 127 8.36 16.12 -14.16
CA ILE A 127 8.98 15.19 -13.20
C ILE A 127 8.15 13.91 -13.20
N ASP A 128 8.81 12.79 -13.44
CA ASP A 128 8.27 11.44 -13.29
C ASP A 128 8.79 10.83 -11.98
N PHE A 129 8.02 9.93 -11.38
CA PHE A 129 8.39 9.29 -10.11
C PHE A 129 9.21 8.03 -10.31
#